data_5615d7b0df65f4beb132cfd4ff200373
#
_entry.id   5615d7b0df65f4beb132cfd4ff200373
#
_cell.length_a   1.000
_cell.length_b   1.000
_cell.length_c   1.000
_cell.angle_alpha   90.00
_cell.angle_beta   90.00
_cell.angle_gamma   90.00
#
_symmetry.space_group_name_H-M   'P 1'
#
loop_
_entity.id
_entity.type
_entity.pdbx_description
1 polymer ?
#
loop_
_entity_poly.entity_id
_entity_poly.type
_entity_poly.pdbx_seq_one_letter_code
_entity_poly.pdbx_strand_id
1 'polypeptide(L)'
;MDIDSILVPERTICSLRASSKKRAFELAAKHINRSVPHLETRDVYRGLIEREKLGSTAVGDGIAIPHCRLEGCDSITGSLFVLEDPIDFLAHDDEPVSIMFVLLVPASETTEHLATLGMLAERFQIERYRKDLIAAKDNAELYKRALSATTPAIKSLSK
;
A
#
# COMPACT_ATOMS: atom_id res chain seq x y z
N MET A 1 8.35 -13.88 -2.26
CA MET A 1 7.41 -13.43 -1.24
C MET A 1 6.16 -12.88 -1.91
N ASP A 2 5.03 -13.41 -1.56
CA ASP A 2 3.79 -12.97 -2.18
C ASP A 2 3.01 -12.06 -1.23
N ILE A 3 1.97 -11.42 -1.74
CA ILE A 3 1.22 -10.43 -0.98
C ILE A 3 0.56 -11.02 0.26
N ASP A 4 0.15 -12.29 0.22
CA ASP A 4 -0.50 -12.91 1.36
C ASP A 4 0.45 -13.13 2.53
N SER A 5 1.74 -13.02 2.32
CA SER A 5 2.69 -13.17 3.42
C SER A 5 2.91 -11.86 4.16
N ILE A 6 2.43 -10.74 3.63
CA ILE A 6 2.66 -9.43 4.25
C ILE A 6 1.37 -8.68 4.57
N LEU A 7 0.23 -9.06 3.99
CA LEU A 7 -1.03 -8.36 4.17
C LEU A 7 -2.01 -9.21 4.97
N VAL A 8 -2.73 -8.59 5.88
CA VAL A 8 -3.77 -9.27 6.66
C VAL A 8 -5.07 -8.46 6.58
N PRO A 9 -6.22 -9.10 6.87
CA PRO A 9 -7.50 -8.38 6.79
C PRO A 9 -7.55 -7.15 7.69
N GLU A 10 -6.92 -7.21 8.86
CA GLU A 10 -6.95 -6.10 9.81
C GLU A 10 -6.26 -4.84 9.29
N ARG A 11 -5.42 -4.96 8.28
CA ARG A 11 -4.74 -3.82 7.68
C ARG A 11 -5.18 -3.59 6.23
N THR A 12 -6.41 -3.96 5.92
CA THR A 12 -6.97 -3.79 4.58
C THR A 12 -8.24 -2.98 4.73
N ILE A 13 -8.19 -1.73 4.29
CA ILE A 13 -9.25 -0.75 4.54
C ILE A 13 -9.80 -0.19 3.24
N CYS A 14 -11.11 -0.36 3.06
CA CYS A 14 -11.84 0.16 1.92
C CYS A 14 -12.38 1.55 2.27
N SER A 15 -12.40 2.45 1.32
CA SER A 15 -12.99 3.78 1.50
C SER A 15 -12.38 4.60 2.63
N LEU A 16 -11.06 4.69 2.63
CA LEU A 16 -10.38 5.55 3.59
C LEU A 16 -10.66 7.00 3.22
N ARG A 17 -11.12 7.79 4.18
CA ARG A 17 -11.47 9.17 3.96
C ARG A 17 -10.35 10.09 4.39
N ALA A 18 -9.67 10.71 3.46
CA ALA A 18 -8.60 11.64 3.77
C ALA A 18 -8.54 12.68 2.65
N SER A 19 -8.35 13.95 3.02
CA SER A 19 -8.31 15.03 2.04
C SER A 19 -6.90 15.43 1.63
N SER A 20 -5.89 14.82 2.21
CA SER A 20 -4.51 15.15 1.90
C SER A 20 -3.60 13.96 2.13
N LYS A 21 -2.42 14.00 1.53
CA LYS A 21 -1.42 12.97 1.73
C LYS A 21 -1.08 12.84 3.22
N LYS A 22 -0.90 13.97 3.89
CA LYS A 22 -0.56 13.97 5.31
C LYS A 22 -1.64 13.27 6.13
N ARG A 23 -2.90 13.60 5.87
CA ARG A 23 -3.99 13.00 6.61
C ARG A 23 -4.11 11.50 6.31
N ALA A 24 -3.87 11.11 5.06
CA ALA A 24 -3.89 9.70 4.69
C ALA A 24 -2.83 8.94 5.49
N PHE A 25 -1.64 9.50 5.64
CA PHE A 25 -0.58 8.86 6.41
C PHE A 25 -0.92 8.78 7.90
N GLU A 26 -1.58 9.81 8.45
CA GLU A 26 -2.00 9.79 9.85
C GLU A 26 -2.99 8.66 10.10
N LEU A 27 -3.96 8.52 9.21
CA LEU A 27 -4.97 7.48 9.36
C LEU A 27 -4.39 6.10 9.14
N ALA A 28 -3.50 5.97 8.15
CA ALA A 28 -2.83 4.69 7.90
C ALA A 28 -2.05 4.26 9.14
N ALA A 29 -1.32 5.19 9.77
CA ALA A 29 -0.55 4.89 10.97
C ALA A 29 -1.46 4.41 12.11
N LYS A 30 -2.64 5.00 12.25
CA LYS A 30 -3.59 4.57 13.28
C LYS A 30 -4.10 3.15 13.03
N HIS A 31 -4.43 2.84 11.78
CA HIS A 31 -4.90 1.50 11.44
C HIS A 31 -3.79 0.47 11.65
N ILE A 32 -2.56 0.82 11.30
CA ILE A 32 -1.44 -0.09 11.48
C ILE A 32 -1.21 -0.35 12.97
N ASN A 33 -1.26 0.70 13.80
CA ASN A 33 -1.09 0.54 15.24
C ASN A 33 -2.14 -0.38 15.85
N ARG A 34 -3.38 -0.32 15.37
CA ARG A 34 -4.42 -1.21 15.87
C ARG A 34 -4.09 -2.68 15.61
N SER A 35 -3.47 -2.96 14.47
CA SER A 35 -3.12 -4.32 14.08
C SER A 35 -1.80 -4.77 14.72
N VAL A 36 -0.85 -3.85 14.87
CA VAL A 36 0.46 -4.13 15.41
C VAL A 36 0.73 -3.11 16.52
N PRO A 37 0.16 -3.34 17.72
CA PRO A 37 0.17 -2.31 18.76
C PRO A 37 1.54 -1.81 19.23
N HIS A 38 2.58 -2.59 19.08
CA HIS A 38 3.90 -2.13 19.49
C HIS A 38 4.53 -1.16 18.49
N LEU A 39 3.94 -0.98 17.31
CA LEU A 39 4.37 0.05 16.38
C LEU A 39 3.57 1.30 16.70
N GLU A 40 4.23 2.27 17.32
CA GLU A 40 3.56 3.49 17.76
C GLU A 40 3.07 4.31 16.57
N THR A 41 1.85 4.82 16.64
CA THR A 41 1.28 5.63 15.58
C THR A 41 2.21 6.76 15.17
N ARG A 42 2.80 7.45 16.16
CA ARG A 42 3.69 8.57 15.90
C ARG A 42 4.92 8.17 15.10
N ASP A 43 5.49 7.01 15.43
CA ASP A 43 6.71 6.56 14.76
C ASP A 43 6.43 6.12 13.33
N VAL A 44 5.31 5.44 13.11
CA VAL A 44 4.90 5.03 11.77
C VAL A 44 4.67 6.27 10.90
N TYR A 45 3.90 7.22 11.43
CA TYR A 45 3.60 8.45 10.71
C TYR A 45 4.87 9.21 10.34
N ARG A 46 5.76 9.39 11.32
CA ARG A 46 7.01 10.11 11.08
C ARG A 46 7.86 9.44 10.01
N GLY A 47 7.98 8.12 10.08
CA GLY A 47 8.75 7.39 9.09
C GLY A 47 8.21 7.56 7.68
N LEU A 48 6.89 7.49 7.53
CA LEU A 48 6.27 7.66 6.23
C LEU A 48 6.48 9.07 5.69
N ILE A 49 6.30 10.08 6.54
CA ILE A 49 6.47 11.47 6.13
C ILE A 49 7.92 11.76 5.73
N GLU A 50 8.88 11.27 6.51
CA GLU A 50 10.29 11.50 6.20
C GLU A 50 10.68 10.84 4.88
N ARG A 51 10.18 9.65 4.61
CA ARG A 51 10.45 9.00 3.33
C ARG A 51 9.83 9.80 2.17
N GLU A 52 8.61 10.27 2.35
CA GLU A 52 7.92 10.99 1.28
C GLU A 52 8.59 12.33 0.95
N LYS A 53 9.27 12.93 1.92
CA LYS A 53 10.01 14.16 1.68
C LYS A 53 11.19 13.97 0.72
N LEU A 54 11.70 12.75 0.62
CA LEU A 54 12.80 12.46 -0.28
C LEU A 54 12.33 12.32 -1.72
N GLY A 55 11.04 12.14 -1.94
CA GLY A 55 10.46 11.99 -3.26
C GLY A 55 9.15 11.24 -3.15
N SER A 56 8.22 11.54 -4.04
CA SER A 56 6.91 10.92 -4.01
C SER A 56 6.99 9.40 -4.16
N THR A 57 6.21 8.68 -3.37
CA THR A 57 6.12 7.24 -3.48
C THR A 57 4.99 6.82 -4.44
N ALA A 58 4.37 7.77 -5.12
CA ALA A 58 3.41 7.46 -6.17
C ALA A 58 4.16 6.86 -7.36
N VAL A 59 3.64 5.77 -7.87
CA VAL A 59 4.28 5.05 -8.98
C VAL A 59 3.53 5.21 -10.30
N GLY A 60 2.49 6.04 -10.31
CA GLY A 60 1.67 6.24 -11.51
C GLY A 60 0.41 5.42 -11.44
N ASP A 61 -0.51 5.66 -12.37
CA ASP A 61 -1.76 4.94 -12.49
C ASP A 61 -2.64 5.00 -11.24
N GLY A 62 -2.49 6.05 -10.44
CA GLY A 62 -3.30 6.22 -9.24
C GLY A 62 -2.84 5.39 -8.05
N ILE A 63 -1.61 4.88 -8.09
CA ILE A 63 -1.07 4.02 -7.04
C ILE A 63 0.09 4.69 -6.31
N ALA A 64 0.12 4.57 -4.98
CA ALA A 64 1.28 4.96 -4.19
C ALA A 64 1.71 3.79 -3.33
N ILE A 65 3.01 3.64 -3.12
CA ILE A 65 3.56 2.61 -2.25
C ILE A 65 4.47 3.29 -1.22
N PRO A 66 3.88 3.98 -0.23
CA PRO A 66 4.68 4.58 0.84
C PRO A 66 5.38 3.48 1.61
N HIS A 67 6.67 3.64 1.85
CA HIS A 67 7.44 2.61 2.54
C HIS A 67 8.55 3.23 3.35
N CYS A 68 8.86 2.62 4.48
CA CYS A 68 9.94 3.10 5.32
C CYS A 68 10.46 1.97 6.22
N ARG A 69 11.68 2.16 6.74
CA ARG A 69 12.25 1.26 7.72
C ARG A 69 11.91 1.78 9.11
N LEU A 70 11.57 0.88 10.01
CA LEU A 70 11.22 1.27 11.36
C LEU A 70 11.87 0.36 12.39
N GLU A 71 12.38 0.98 13.46
CA GLU A 71 12.81 0.23 14.62
C GLU A 71 11.57 -0.40 15.24
N GLY A 72 11.68 -1.59 15.70
CA GLY A 72 10.53 -2.28 16.30
C GLY A 72 9.66 -3.03 15.31
N CYS A 73 9.88 -2.84 14.02
CA CYS A 73 9.16 -3.59 13.00
C CYS A 73 9.87 -4.96 12.87
N ASP A 74 9.15 -6.02 13.18
CA ASP A 74 9.75 -7.36 13.24
C ASP A 74 9.85 -8.06 11.89
N SER A 75 8.94 -7.77 11.00
CA SER A 75 8.93 -8.38 9.68
C SER A 75 8.29 -7.41 8.70
N ILE A 76 8.46 -7.65 7.41
CA ILE A 76 7.86 -6.78 6.39
C ILE A 76 6.35 -6.81 6.57
N THR A 77 5.76 -5.64 6.74
CA THR A 77 4.35 -5.48 7.08
C THR A 77 3.66 -4.62 6.03
N GLY A 78 2.67 -5.18 5.35
CA GLY A 78 1.92 -4.47 4.32
C GLY A 78 0.55 -4.08 4.80
N SER A 79 0.05 -2.94 4.32
CA SER A 79 -1.29 -2.45 4.62
C SER A 79 -1.88 -1.84 3.36
N LEU A 80 -3.11 -2.14 3.07
CA LEU A 80 -3.76 -1.68 1.84
C LEU A 80 -4.91 -0.75 2.15
N PHE A 81 -4.91 0.41 1.49
CA PHE A 81 -5.97 1.40 1.67
C PHE A 81 -6.48 1.84 0.29
N VAL A 82 -7.78 1.79 0.10
CA VAL A 82 -8.41 2.39 -1.07
C VAL A 82 -9.03 3.69 -0.58
N LEU A 83 -8.65 4.79 -1.22
CA LEU A 83 -9.09 6.12 -0.79
C LEU A 83 -10.47 6.40 -1.34
N GLU A 84 -11.33 7.00 -0.51
CA GLU A 84 -12.69 7.33 -0.96
C GLU A 84 -12.62 8.36 -2.08
N ASP A 85 -11.77 9.36 -1.94
CA ASP A 85 -11.52 10.34 -2.97
C ASP A 85 -10.03 10.34 -3.30
N PRO A 86 -9.67 10.44 -4.58
CA PRO A 86 -8.26 10.43 -4.95
C PRO A 86 -7.51 11.63 -4.36
N ILE A 87 -6.25 11.46 -4.05
CA ILE A 87 -5.42 12.47 -3.42
C ILE A 87 -4.21 12.79 -4.29
N ASP A 88 -3.87 14.06 -4.39
CA ASP A 88 -2.68 14.50 -5.11
C ASP A 88 -1.43 14.11 -4.33
N PHE A 89 -0.60 13.27 -4.91
CA PHE A 89 0.67 12.84 -4.33
C PHE A 89 1.86 13.45 -5.09
N LEU A 90 1.59 14.37 -6.01
CA LEU A 90 2.62 14.93 -6.88
C LEU A 90 3.29 13.81 -7.68
N ALA A 91 2.48 12.92 -8.23
CA ALA A 91 2.98 11.82 -9.03
C ALA A 91 3.55 12.32 -10.35
N HIS A 92 4.49 11.56 -10.93
CA HIS A 92 5.14 11.97 -12.18
C HIS A 92 4.16 12.05 -13.36
N ASP A 93 3.04 11.33 -13.30
CA ASP A 93 2.04 11.37 -14.37
C ASP A 93 0.86 12.29 -14.04
N ASP A 94 0.98 13.05 -12.94
CA ASP A 94 -0.06 13.98 -12.49
C ASP A 94 -1.39 13.32 -12.13
N GLU A 95 -1.45 12.00 -12.06
CA GLU A 95 -2.67 11.32 -11.67
C GLU A 95 -2.82 11.31 -10.15
N PRO A 96 -4.03 11.60 -9.63
CA PRO A 96 -4.22 11.51 -8.18
C PRO A 96 -4.24 10.04 -7.76
N VAL A 97 -3.89 9.79 -6.51
CA VAL A 97 -3.76 8.45 -5.97
C VAL A 97 -5.09 7.98 -5.40
N SER A 98 -5.50 6.78 -5.80
CA SER A 98 -6.71 6.14 -5.30
C SER A 98 -6.40 4.93 -4.44
N ILE A 99 -5.24 4.30 -4.63
CA ILE A 99 -4.84 3.10 -3.90
C ILE A 99 -3.49 3.35 -3.26
N MET A 100 -3.40 3.11 -1.95
CA MET A 100 -2.17 3.30 -1.21
C MET A 100 -1.81 1.99 -0.53
N PHE A 101 -0.64 1.44 -0.84
CA PHE A 101 -0.14 0.24 -0.18
C PHE A 101 1.08 0.64 0.66
N VAL A 102 0.92 0.60 1.97
CA VAL A 102 1.98 1.01 2.89
C VAL A 102 2.84 -0.18 3.24
N LEU A 103 4.14 -0.07 3.10
CA LEU A 103 5.08 -1.15 3.39
C LEU A 103 6.04 -0.72 4.47
N LEU A 104 5.97 -1.38 5.62
CA LEU A 104 6.90 -1.13 6.72
C LEU A 104 7.91 -2.25 6.75
N VAL A 105 9.17 -1.90 6.92
CA VAL A 105 10.28 -2.81 6.80
C VAL A 105 11.14 -2.75 8.06
N PRO A 106 11.63 -3.90 8.57
CA PRO A 106 12.53 -3.86 9.72
C PRO A 106 13.74 -2.97 9.44
N ALA A 107 14.17 -2.23 10.45
CA ALA A 107 15.30 -1.31 10.31
C ALA A 107 16.56 -2.01 9.81
N SER A 108 16.72 -3.29 10.16
CA SER A 108 17.90 -4.06 9.76
C SER A 108 17.79 -4.69 8.38
N GLU A 109 16.60 -4.59 7.75
CA GLU A 109 16.40 -5.21 6.45
C GLU A 109 17.23 -4.52 5.38
N THR A 110 17.90 -5.29 4.52
CA THR A 110 18.76 -4.70 3.49
C THR A 110 18.22 -4.85 2.08
N THR A 111 17.83 -6.05 1.67
CA THR A 111 17.46 -6.28 0.27
C THR A 111 16.11 -6.93 0.03
N GLU A 112 15.58 -7.66 1.00
CA GLU A 112 14.32 -8.37 0.77
C GLU A 112 13.17 -7.44 0.41
N HIS A 113 13.17 -6.23 0.94
CA HIS A 113 12.11 -5.29 0.64
C HIS A 113 12.10 -4.86 -0.82
N LEU A 114 13.25 -4.94 -1.51
CA LEU A 114 13.29 -4.59 -2.93
C LEU A 114 12.50 -5.60 -3.75
N ALA A 115 12.61 -6.89 -3.41
CA ALA A 115 11.84 -7.91 -4.09
C ALA A 115 10.35 -7.71 -3.82
N THR A 116 10.00 -7.34 -2.59
CA THR A 116 8.61 -7.08 -2.22
C THR A 116 8.06 -5.88 -2.99
N LEU A 117 8.82 -4.80 -3.08
CA LEU A 117 8.39 -3.64 -3.85
C LEU A 117 8.21 -3.99 -5.32
N GLY A 118 9.09 -4.82 -5.87
CA GLY A 118 8.96 -5.27 -7.25
C GLY A 118 7.71 -6.08 -7.49
N MET A 119 7.39 -6.96 -6.55
CA MET A 119 6.19 -7.77 -6.64
C MET A 119 4.94 -6.89 -6.61
N LEU A 120 4.91 -5.90 -5.71
CA LEU A 120 3.78 -5.00 -5.62
C LEU A 120 3.64 -4.15 -6.90
N ALA A 121 4.76 -3.61 -7.38
CA ALA A 121 4.73 -2.80 -8.59
C ALA A 121 4.19 -3.60 -9.76
N GLU A 122 4.58 -4.87 -9.86
CA GLU A 122 4.12 -5.72 -10.94
C GLU A 122 2.61 -5.96 -10.86
N ARG A 123 2.10 -6.24 -9.67
CA ARG A 123 0.67 -6.44 -9.50
C ARG A 123 -0.12 -5.18 -9.85
N PHE A 124 0.36 -4.03 -9.39
CA PHE A 124 -0.38 -2.78 -9.60
C PHE A 124 -0.26 -2.26 -11.04
N GLN A 125 0.58 -2.83 -11.87
CA GLN A 125 0.61 -2.47 -13.28
C GLN A 125 -0.58 -3.08 -14.03
N ILE A 126 -1.24 -4.08 -13.47
CA ILE A 126 -2.36 -4.75 -14.12
C ILE A 126 -3.62 -3.94 -13.89
N GLU A 127 -4.14 -3.36 -14.95
CA GLU A 127 -5.31 -2.49 -14.87
C GLU A 127 -6.51 -3.17 -14.24
N ARG A 128 -6.76 -4.42 -14.60
CA ARG A 128 -7.88 -5.14 -14.02
C ARG A 128 -7.75 -5.29 -12.52
N TYR A 129 -6.54 -5.53 -12.03
CA TYR A 129 -6.30 -5.65 -10.60
C TYR A 129 -6.67 -4.34 -9.91
N ARG A 130 -6.19 -3.21 -10.44
CA ARG A 130 -6.50 -1.91 -9.86
C ARG A 130 -8.00 -1.65 -9.83
N LYS A 131 -8.69 -1.95 -10.92
CA LYS A 131 -10.13 -1.74 -11.00
C LYS A 131 -10.89 -2.62 -10.04
N ASP A 132 -10.46 -3.87 -9.87
CA ASP A 132 -11.12 -4.78 -8.94
C ASP A 132 -10.98 -4.29 -7.50
N LEU A 133 -9.83 -3.74 -7.15
CA LEU A 133 -9.64 -3.23 -5.80
C LEU A 133 -10.53 -2.01 -5.53
N ILE A 134 -10.57 -1.09 -6.48
CA ILE A 134 -11.38 0.12 -6.33
C ILE A 134 -12.87 -0.21 -6.24
N ALA A 135 -13.30 -1.26 -6.91
CA ALA A 135 -14.69 -1.65 -6.93
C ALA A 135 -15.14 -2.45 -5.70
N ALA A 136 -14.22 -2.83 -4.82
CA ALA A 136 -14.57 -3.60 -3.63
C ALA A 136 -15.50 -2.79 -2.73
N LYS A 137 -16.51 -3.43 -2.19
CA LYS A 137 -17.54 -2.75 -1.42
C LYS A 137 -17.28 -2.70 0.08
N ASP A 138 -16.44 -3.57 0.58
CA ASP A 138 -16.09 -3.58 2.00
C ASP A 138 -14.69 -4.13 2.18
N ASN A 139 -14.22 -4.09 3.41
CA ASN A 139 -12.85 -4.50 3.71
C ASN A 139 -12.59 -5.98 3.39
N ALA A 140 -13.56 -6.84 3.68
CA ALA A 140 -13.38 -8.26 3.42
C ALA A 140 -13.27 -8.54 1.92
N GLU A 141 -14.08 -7.88 1.12
CA GLU A 141 -14.02 -8.05 -0.32
C GLU A 141 -12.71 -7.47 -0.87
N LEU A 142 -12.26 -6.35 -0.33
CA LEU A 142 -11.00 -5.75 -0.75
C LEU A 142 -9.84 -6.71 -0.48
N TYR A 143 -9.82 -7.32 0.70
CA TYR A 143 -8.75 -8.24 1.06
C TYR A 143 -8.77 -9.45 0.11
N LYS A 144 -9.95 -10.01 -0.14
CA LYS A 144 -10.06 -11.15 -1.03
C LYS A 144 -9.55 -10.82 -2.43
N ARG A 145 -9.91 -9.65 -2.94
CA ARG A 145 -9.48 -9.24 -4.27
C ARG A 145 -7.98 -8.95 -4.32
N ALA A 146 -7.44 -8.41 -3.23
CA ALA A 146 -6.01 -8.11 -3.18
C ALA A 146 -5.17 -9.39 -3.28
N LEU A 147 -5.67 -10.49 -2.72
CA LEU A 147 -4.94 -11.75 -2.77
C LEU A 147 -5.17 -12.55 -4.04
N SER A 148 -6.15 -12.17 -4.86
CA SER A 148 -6.46 -12.97 -6.02
C SER A 148 -5.29 -12.97 -7.01
N ALA A 149 -5.06 -14.10 -7.62
CA ALA A 149 -3.99 -14.24 -8.57
C ALA A 149 -4.32 -13.46 -9.81
N THR A 150 -3.38 -12.65 -10.28
CA THR A 150 -3.55 -11.98 -11.54
C THR A 150 -2.40 -12.41 -12.38
N THR A 151 -2.68 -13.09 -13.43
CA THR A 151 -1.64 -13.55 -14.28
C THR A 151 -1.87 -12.93 -15.59
N PRO A 152 -1.27 -11.83 -15.85
CA PRO A 152 -1.48 -11.14 -17.10
C PRO A 152 -1.24 -12.05 -18.25
N ALA A 153 -0.25 -12.82 -18.15
CA ALA A 153 0.06 -13.66 -19.24
C ALA A 153 -1.01 -14.59 -19.54
N ILE A 154 -1.64 -15.07 -18.58
CA ILE A 154 -2.63 -15.96 -18.80
C ILE A 154 -3.69 -15.43 -19.55
N LYS A 155 -4.09 -14.31 -19.27
CA LYS A 155 -5.10 -13.81 -19.98
C LYS A 155 -4.65 -13.32 -21.19
N SER A 156 -3.58 -12.86 -21.20
CA SER A 156 -3.14 -12.26 -22.38
C SER A 156 -2.90 -13.20 -23.37
N LEU A 157 -2.54 -14.25 -23.07
CA LEU A 157 -2.25 -15.04 -24.02
C LEU A 157 -3.28 -15.54 -24.55
N SER A 158 -3.92 -15.56 -24.05
CA SER A 158 -4.88 -16.12 -24.61
C SER A 158 -5.45 -15.35 -25.50
N LYS A 159 -4.97 -15.22 -25.80
CA LYS A 159 -5.19 -14.60 -26.47
C LYS A 159 -5.18 -14.64 -27.17
#